data_bc6294205653dbb298e3c57b2f2375fc
#
_entry.id   bc6294205653dbb298e3c57b2f2375fc
#
_cell.length_a   1.000
_cell.length_b   1.000
_cell.length_c   1.000
_cell.angle_alpha   90.00
_cell.angle_beta   90.00
_cell.angle_gamma   90.00
#
_symmetry.space_group_name_H-M   'P 1'
#
loop_
_entity.id
_entity.type
_entity.pdbx_description
1 polymer ?
#
loop_
_entity_poly.entity_id
_entity_poly.type
_entity_poly.pdbx_seq_one_letter_code
_entity_poly.pdbx_strand_id
1 'polypeptide(L)'
;AFKVHVHTDTPGVALTEAQRYGTLELAKIENMRTQAEDLAAGRKAQSTDDLEEDGHDHAAPAPQPQELKPFGFLAVCAGDGLAAVFADLGADGIVNGGQTMNPSTESILTEVERIAAETVFVLPNNKNIVMAAQQCAGLSEKKVIVIPTATVPQGISAMMAVDPDETDAAAIEQAMNAAASAVTTAQIT
;
A
#
# COMPACT_ATOMS: atom_id res chain seq x y z
N ALA A 1 6.56 23.74 8.06
CA ALA A 1 5.29 23.80 7.31
C ALA A 1 4.16 23.31 8.20
N PHE A 2 3.01 23.96 8.14
CA PHE A 2 1.80 23.54 8.86
C PHE A 2 0.85 22.92 7.85
N LYS A 3 0.24 21.78 8.22
CA LYS A 3 -0.85 21.16 7.45
C LYS A 3 -2.16 21.49 8.17
N VAL A 4 -3.11 22.09 7.45
CA VAL A 4 -4.43 22.44 7.99
C VAL A 4 -5.48 21.71 7.17
N HIS A 5 -6.44 21.08 7.84
CA HIS A 5 -7.56 20.40 7.22
C HIS A 5 -8.85 21.10 7.68
N VAL A 6 -9.68 21.52 6.72
CA VAL A 6 -10.89 22.29 6.99
C VAL A 6 -12.06 21.69 6.22
N HIS A 7 -13.17 21.44 6.90
CA HIS A 7 -14.45 21.12 6.29
C HIS A 7 -15.27 22.41 6.17
N THR A 8 -15.63 22.81 4.95
CA THR A 8 -16.38 24.04 4.70
C THR A 8 -17.18 23.93 3.40
N ASP A 9 -18.32 24.61 3.35
CA ASP A 9 -19.10 24.78 2.11
C ASP A 9 -18.55 25.94 1.25
N THR A 10 -17.61 26.73 1.78
CA THR A 10 -17.02 27.90 1.10
C THR A 10 -15.50 27.85 1.09
N PRO A 11 -14.88 26.94 0.31
CA PRO A 11 -13.43 26.71 0.33
C PRO A 11 -12.61 27.96 -0.02
N GLY A 12 -13.12 28.84 -0.89
CA GLY A 12 -12.45 30.07 -1.24
C GLY A 12 -12.24 31.02 -0.06
N VAL A 13 -13.16 31.06 0.90
CA VAL A 13 -13.01 31.86 2.12
C VAL A 13 -11.93 31.29 3.01
N ALA A 14 -11.90 29.98 3.18
CA ALA A 14 -10.87 29.30 3.96
C ALA A 14 -9.46 29.53 3.41
N LEU A 15 -9.29 29.45 2.08
CA LEU A 15 -8.01 29.75 1.43
C LEU A 15 -7.59 31.23 1.59
N THR A 16 -8.53 32.13 1.42
CA THR A 16 -8.26 33.58 1.60
C THR A 16 -7.83 33.89 3.03
N GLU A 17 -8.47 33.28 4.01
CA GLU A 17 -8.10 33.46 5.41
C GLU A 17 -6.73 32.81 5.71
N ALA A 18 -6.44 31.63 5.18
CA ALA A 18 -5.16 30.95 5.36
C ALA A 18 -3.98 31.76 4.81
N GLN A 19 -4.15 32.49 3.69
CA GLN A 19 -3.11 33.38 3.13
C GLN A 19 -2.71 34.53 4.04
N ARG A 20 -3.53 34.92 5.00
CA ARG A 20 -3.18 35.93 6.00
C ARG A 20 -2.09 35.49 6.96
N TYR A 21 -1.91 34.17 7.10
CA TYR A 21 -0.95 33.57 8.04
C TYR A 21 0.32 33.08 7.35
N GLY A 22 0.35 33.07 6.01
CA GLY A 22 1.51 32.66 5.24
C GLY A 22 1.20 32.32 3.79
N THR A 23 2.23 31.94 3.05
CA THR A 23 2.10 31.49 1.67
C THR A 23 1.58 30.06 1.63
N LEU A 24 0.58 29.80 0.77
CA LEU A 24 0.10 28.44 0.51
C LEU A 24 1.02 27.79 -0.51
N GLU A 25 1.65 26.69 -0.15
CA GLU A 25 2.48 25.87 -1.06
C GLU A 25 1.62 24.87 -1.85
N LEU A 26 0.64 24.26 -1.16
CA LEU A 26 -0.29 23.31 -1.74
C LEU A 26 -1.69 23.52 -1.15
N ALA A 27 -2.71 23.60 -1.99
CA ALA A 27 -4.11 23.65 -1.57
C ALA A 27 -4.90 22.57 -2.31
N LYS A 28 -5.41 21.58 -1.58
CA LYS A 28 -6.25 20.51 -2.11
C LYS A 28 -7.70 20.79 -1.70
N ILE A 29 -8.63 20.77 -2.66
CA ILE A 29 -10.06 20.98 -2.42
C ILE A 29 -10.82 19.77 -2.96
N GLU A 30 -11.54 19.08 -2.12
CA GLU A 30 -12.37 17.93 -2.49
C GLU A 30 -13.83 18.19 -2.13
N ASN A 31 -14.73 17.87 -3.04
CA ASN A 31 -16.17 17.97 -2.79
C ASN A 31 -16.71 16.62 -2.29
N MET A 32 -16.86 16.51 -0.97
CA MET A 32 -17.35 15.28 -0.35
C MET A 32 -18.80 14.91 -0.72
N ARG A 33 -19.61 15.87 -1.18
CA ARG A 33 -20.97 15.58 -1.65
C ARG A 33 -20.96 14.81 -2.95
N THR A 34 -20.08 15.22 -3.89
CA THR A 34 -19.90 14.54 -5.18
C THR A 34 -19.32 13.12 -4.95
N GLN A 35 -18.40 12.98 -4.02
CA GLN A 35 -17.87 11.65 -3.65
C GLN A 35 -18.94 10.73 -3.09
N ALA A 36 -19.82 11.25 -2.22
CA ALA A 36 -20.93 10.47 -1.66
C ALA A 36 -21.98 10.08 -2.71
N GLU A 37 -22.26 10.96 -3.67
CA GLU A 37 -23.18 10.70 -4.80
C GLU A 37 -22.60 9.69 -5.78
N ASP A 38 -21.30 9.74 -6.07
CA ASP A 38 -20.63 8.79 -6.95
C ASP A 38 -20.52 7.40 -6.32
N LEU A 39 -20.26 7.33 -5.01
CA LEU A 39 -20.30 6.07 -4.26
C LEU A 39 -21.72 5.47 -4.23
N ALA A 40 -22.74 6.30 -4.02
CA ALA A 40 -24.13 5.85 -4.03
C ALA A 40 -24.60 5.40 -5.43
N ALA A 41 -23.98 5.92 -6.49
CA ALA A 41 -24.26 5.56 -7.87
C ALA A 41 -23.37 4.41 -8.41
N GLY A 42 -22.52 3.81 -7.55
CA GLY A 42 -21.58 2.75 -7.95
C GLY A 42 -20.48 3.20 -8.91
N ARG A 43 -20.22 4.52 -8.98
CA ARG A 43 -19.12 5.10 -9.75
C ARG A 43 -17.92 5.32 -8.85
N LYS A 44 -16.68 5.16 -9.37
CA LYS A 44 -15.47 5.55 -8.64
C LYS A 44 -15.53 7.04 -8.33
N ALA A 45 -15.40 7.40 -7.06
CA ALA A 45 -15.19 8.79 -6.68
C ALA A 45 -13.85 9.24 -7.27
N GLN A 46 -13.87 10.25 -8.15
CA GLN A 46 -12.65 10.85 -8.66
C GLN A 46 -12.00 11.66 -7.54
N SER A 47 -10.90 11.15 -7.00
CA SER A 47 -10.01 11.92 -6.13
C SER A 47 -9.01 12.67 -6.99
N THR A 48 -8.66 13.89 -6.60
CA THR A 48 -7.59 14.65 -7.26
C THR A 48 -6.20 14.03 -7.06
N ASP A 49 -6.07 13.01 -6.23
CA ASP A 49 -4.85 12.18 -6.15
C ASP A 49 -4.60 11.40 -7.46
N ASP A 50 -5.66 11.12 -8.24
CA ASP A 50 -5.56 10.49 -9.57
C ASP A 50 -4.97 11.44 -10.65
N LEU A 51 -4.79 12.74 -10.34
CA LEU A 51 -4.28 13.74 -11.29
C LEU A 51 -2.81 14.12 -11.04
N GLU A 52 -2.19 13.69 -9.93
CA GLU A 52 -0.80 14.00 -9.61
C GLU A 52 0.20 12.91 -10.04
N GLU A 53 -0.26 11.81 -10.64
CA GLU A 53 0.63 10.75 -11.17
C GLU A 53 1.19 11.01 -12.57
N ASP A 54 0.93 12.16 -13.20
CA ASP A 54 1.46 12.51 -14.53
C ASP A 54 2.84 13.21 -14.46
N GLY A 55 3.78 12.73 -13.66
CA GLY A 55 5.09 13.38 -13.49
C GLY A 55 6.32 12.49 -13.44
N HIS A 56 6.18 11.19 -13.33
CA HIS A 56 7.32 10.27 -13.49
C HIS A 56 6.94 9.11 -14.38
N ASP A 57 7.29 9.30 -15.64
CA ASP A 57 7.30 8.32 -16.71
C ASP A 57 8.26 7.16 -16.38
N HIS A 58 7.85 6.28 -15.48
CA HIS A 58 8.26 4.91 -15.54
C HIS A 58 7.18 4.18 -16.34
N ALA A 59 7.33 4.23 -17.66
CA ALA A 59 6.62 3.35 -18.55
C ALA A 59 6.77 1.92 -17.99
N ALA A 60 5.70 1.45 -17.34
CA ALA A 60 5.58 0.03 -17.08
C ALA A 60 5.71 -0.67 -18.44
N PRO A 61 6.62 -1.60 -18.63
CA PRO A 61 6.70 -2.35 -19.86
C PRO A 61 5.32 -2.99 -20.07
N ALA A 62 4.81 -2.87 -21.30
CA ALA A 62 3.58 -3.54 -21.73
C ALA A 62 3.61 -4.99 -21.22
N PRO A 63 2.46 -5.55 -20.76
CA PRO A 63 2.43 -6.89 -20.20
C PRO A 63 2.93 -7.88 -21.25
N GLN A 64 4.20 -8.26 -21.14
CA GLN A 64 4.69 -9.46 -21.76
C GLN A 64 3.96 -10.61 -21.07
N PRO A 65 3.62 -11.71 -21.75
CA PRO A 65 3.09 -12.89 -21.09
C PRO A 65 4.14 -13.36 -20.09
N GLN A 66 4.00 -12.90 -18.83
CA GLN A 66 4.84 -13.35 -17.73
C GLN A 66 4.36 -14.76 -17.41
N GLU A 67 5.27 -15.71 -17.44
CA GLU A 67 4.99 -17.06 -16.93
C GLU A 67 4.50 -16.88 -15.49
N LEU A 68 3.35 -17.49 -15.18
CA LEU A 68 2.75 -17.41 -13.86
C LEU A 68 3.73 -18.02 -12.85
N LYS A 69 4.24 -17.22 -11.95
CA LYS A 69 5.10 -17.69 -10.85
C LYS A 69 4.25 -18.48 -9.85
N PRO A 70 4.77 -19.53 -9.20
CA PRO A 70 4.05 -20.19 -8.13
C PRO A 70 3.76 -19.24 -6.95
N PHE A 71 4.70 -18.36 -6.64
CA PHE A 71 4.61 -17.39 -5.53
C PHE A 71 4.99 -15.99 -5.96
N GLY A 72 4.29 -15.01 -5.38
CA GLY A 72 4.61 -13.60 -5.47
C GLY A 72 4.57 -12.94 -4.10
N PHE A 73 5.27 -11.82 -3.94
CA PHE A 73 5.39 -11.11 -2.67
C PHE A 73 4.99 -9.66 -2.85
N LEU A 74 4.06 -9.20 -1.99
CA LEU A 74 3.60 -7.83 -1.92
C LEU A 74 3.97 -7.22 -0.57
N ALA A 75 4.73 -6.13 -0.58
CA ALA A 75 5.09 -5.43 0.64
C ALA A 75 4.43 -4.05 0.71
N VAL A 76 3.94 -3.67 1.90
CA VAL A 76 3.47 -2.32 2.17
C VAL A 76 4.59 -1.56 2.87
N CYS A 77 5.02 -0.44 2.32
CA CYS A 77 6.03 0.42 2.92
C CYS A 77 5.88 1.87 2.45
N ALA A 78 6.54 2.80 3.13
CA ALA A 78 6.54 4.21 2.77
C ALA A 78 7.95 4.66 2.37
N GLY A 79 8.01 5.36 1.25
CA GLY A 79 9.23 5.96 0.71
C GLY A 79 10.06 5.03 -0.17
N ASP A 80 10.72 5.63 -1.16
CA ASP A 80 11.43 4.93 -2.24
C ASP A 80 12.59 4.05 -1.74
N GLY A 81 13.25 4.46 -0.63
CA GLY A 81 14.34 3.70 -0.05
C GLY A 81 13.89 2.32 0.48
N LEU A 82 12.74 2.27 1.18
CA LEU A 82 12.19 0.99 1.64
C LEU A 82 11.61 0.17 0.50
N ALA A 83 11.00 0.82 -0.49
CA ALA A 83 10.51 0.17 -1.69
C ALA A 83 11.67 -0.54 -2.43
N ALA A 84 12.81 0.13 -2.59
CA ALA A 84 14.01 -0.46 -3.19
C ALA A 84 14.51 -1.67 -2.38
N VAL A 85 14.57 -1.57 -1.05
CA VAL A 85 14.99 -2.69 -0.19
C VAL A 85 14.06 -3.91 -0.36
N PHE A 86 12.74 -3.72 -0.36
CA PHE A 86 11.82 -4.83 -0.57
C PHE A 86 11.92 -5.41 -1.99
N ALA A 87 12.09 -4.59 -3.01
CA ALA A 87 12.32 -5.05 -4.38
C ALA A 87 13.61 -5.87 -4.49
N ASP A 88 14.71 -5.43 -3.87
CA ASP A 88 15.98 -6.17 -3.82
C ASP A 88 15.85 -7.50 -3.06
N LEU A 89 14.95 -7.59 -2.09
CA LEU A 89 14.63 -8.82 -1.38
C LEU A 89 13.67 -9.75 -2.16
N GLY A 90 13.21 -9.34 -3.35
CA GLY A 90 12.38 -10.15 -4.22
C GLY A 90 10.88 -9.87 -4.11
N ALA A 91 10.46 -8.72 -3.57
CA ALA A 91 9.05 -8.32 -3.64
C ALA A 91 8.66 -7.98 -5.09
N ASP A 92 7.58 -8.58 -5.58
CA ASP A 92 7.03 -8.39 -6.93
C ASP A 92 6.14 -7.14 -7.02
N GLY A 93 5.63 -6.67 -5.88
CA GLY A 93 4.79 -5.49 -5.80
C GLY A 93 5.01 -4.70 -4.52
N ILE A 94 4.81 -3.39 -4.60
CA ILE A 94 4.92 -2.47 -3.47
C ILE A 94 3.66 -1.62 -3.40
N VAL A 95 3.02 -1.60 -2.24
CA VAL A 95 1.95 -0.65 -1.93
C VAL A 95 2.51 0.48 -1.08
N ASN A 96 2.35 1.71 -1.55
CA ASN A 96 2.77 2.87 -0.76
C ASN A 96 1.82 3.05 0.42
N GLY A 97 2.35 2.92 1.62
CA GLY A 97 1.59 3.05 2.86
C GLY A 97 2.51 3.01 4.07
N GLY A 98 2.09 3.66 5.15
CA GLY A 98 2.90 3.77 6.36
C GLY A 98 2.10 4.30 7.53
N GLN A 99 2.77 4.89 8.52
CA GLN A 99 2.14 5.33 9.77
C GLN A 99 1.08 6.43 9.59
N THR A 100 1.20 7.25 8.56
CA THR A 100 0.30 8.39 8.32
C THR A 100 -0.68 8.15 7.17
N MET A 101 -0.46 7.10 6.36
CA MET A 101 -1.28 6.79 5.19
C MET A 101 -1.50 5.28 5.13
N ASN A 102 -2.69 4.84 5.54
CA ASN A 102 -3.07 3.42 5.44
C ASN A 102 -3.66 3.20 4.04
N PRO A 103 -3.10 2.29 3.24
CA PRO A 103 -3.72 1.92 1.97
C PRO A 103 -5.09 1.28 2.21
N SER A 104 -6.01 1.52 1.29
CA SER A 104 -7.31 0.85 1.34
C SER A 104 -7.18 -0.63 0.98
N THR A 105 -8.18 -1.43 1.36
CA THR A 105 -8.27 -2.83 0.92
C THR A 105 -8.26 -2.94 -0.61
N GLU A 106 -8.89 -1.99 -1.31
CA GLU A 106 -8.91 -1.92 -2.77
C GLU A 106 -7.52 -1.67 -3.38
N SER A 107 -6.73 -0.77 -2.77
CA SER A 107 -5.36 -0.51 -3.23
C SER A 107 -4.48 -1.76 -3.11
N ILE A 108 -4.60 -2.49 -2.00
CA ILE A 108 -3.88 -3.75 -1.79
C ILE A 108 -4.35 -4.79 -2.81
N LEU A 109 -5.66 -4.93 -3.02
CA LEU A 109 -6.26 -5.87 -3.97
C LEU A 109 -5.77 -5.61 -5.40
N THR A 110 -5.76 -4.34 -5.81
CA THR A 110 -5.30 -3.96 -7.15
C THR A 110 -3.85 -4.40 -7.39
N GLU A 111 -2.97 -4.22 -6.43
CA GLU A 111 -1.57 -4.65 -6.56
C GLU A 111 -1.43 -6.18 -6.50
N VAL A 112 -2.21 -6.87 -5.65
CA VAL A 112 -2.26 -8.35 -5.62
C VAL A 112 -2.63 -8.90 -7.00
N GLU A 113 -3.65 -8.33 -7.65
CA GLU A 113 -4.10 -8.80 -8.96
C GLU A 113 -3.08 -8.52 -10.09
N ARG A 114 -2.24 -7.50 -9.95
CA ARG A 114 -1.16 -7.19 -10.91
C ARG A 114 0.01 -8.18 -10.86
N ILE A 115 0.28 -8.79 -9.71
CA ILE A 115 1.39 -9.73 -9.55
C ILE A 115 1.07 -11.01 -10.32
N ALA A 116 1.92 -11.42 -11.28
CA ALA A 116 1.74 -12.63 -12.07
C ALA A 116 2.15 -13.89 -11.27
N ALA A 117 1.36 -14.23 -10.24
CA ALA A 117 1.58 -15.39 -9.38
C ALA A 117 0.25 -16.06 -9.00
N GLU A 118 0.31 -17.38 -8.74
CA GLU A 118 -0.85 -18.15 -8.26
C GLU A 118 -1.15 -17.87 -6.78
N THR A 119 -0.11 -17.77 -5.97
CA THR A 119 -0.21 -17.44 -4.54
C THR A 119 0.57 -16.16 -4.26
N VAL A 120 -0.05 -15.21 -3.59
CA VAL A 120 0.58 -13.93 -3.23
C VAL A 120 0.69 -13.81 -1.71
N PHE A 121 1.92 -13.63 -1.22
CA PHE A 121 2.21 -13.32 0.16
C PHE A 121 2.18 -11.82 0.38
N VAL A 122 1.37 -11.35 1.33
CA VAL A 122 1.22 -9.93 1.64
C VAL A 122 1.85 -9.61 2.99
N LEU A 123 2.77 -8.65 3.00
CA LEU A 123 3.46 -8.14 4.19
C LEU A 123 2.95 -6.71 4.49
N PRO A 124 2.01 -6.55 5.43
CA PRO A 124 1.44 -5.24 5.76
C PRO A 124 2.42 -4.26 6.41
N ASN A 125 3.40 -4.75 7.17
CA ASN A 125 4.45 -3.97 7.86
C ASN A 125 3.94 -2.87 8.79
N ASN A 126 2.64 -2.92 9.10
CA ASN A 126 1.96 -2.01 10.02
C ASN A 126 0.73 -2.72 10.59
N LYS A 127 0.59 -2.69 11.92
CA LYS A 127 -0.54 -3.33 12.62
C LYS A 127 -1.92 -2.85 12.16
N ASN A 128 -2.02 -1.58 11.71
CA ASN A 128 -3.29 -1.00 11.25
C ASN A 128 -3.68 -1.49 9.85
N ILE A 129 -2.71 -1.99 9.07
CA ILE A 129 -2.91 -2.47 7.69
C ILE A 129 -3.21 -3.97 7.66
N VAL A 130 -2.83 -4.72 8.70
CA VAL A 130 -3.05 -6.18 8.77
C VAL A 130 -4.50 -6.55 8.49
N MET A 131 -5.45 -5.82 9.07
CA MET A 131 -6.89 -6.10 8.89
C MET A 131 -7.32 -5.84 7.44
N ALA A 132 -6.86 -4.77 6.80
CA ALA A 132 -7.16 -4.48 5.39
C ALA A 132 -6.56 -5.55 4.46
N ALA A 133 -5.35 -6.03 4.73
CA ALA A 133 -4.74 -7.12 4.00
C ALA A 133 -5.51 -8.45 4.15
N GLN A 134 -6.00 -8.75 5.35
CA GLN A 134 -6.84 -9.93 5.60
C GLN A 134 -8.19 -9.85 4.87
N GLN A 135 -8.80 -8.67 4.80
CA GLN A 135 -10.01 -8.46 4.01
C GLN A 135 -9.73 -8.63 2.50
N CYS A 136 -8.60 -8.13 2.01
CA CYS A 136 -8.16 -8.33 0.64
C CYS A 136 -8.06 -9.82 0.29
N ALA A 137 -7.52 -10.64 1.19
CA ALA A 137 -7.41 -12.10 0.99
C ALA A 137 -8.77 -12.78 0.78
N GLY A 138 -9.85 -12.25 1.36
CA GLY A 138 -11.22 -12.76 1.15
C GLY A 138 -11.89 -12.26 -0.13
N LEU A 139 -11.34 -11.25 -0.80
CA LEU A 139 -11.91 -10.61 -2.00
C LEU A 139 -11.15 -10.98 -3.28
N SER A 140 -9.89 -11.39 -3.17
CA SER A 140 -9.06 -11.76 -4.31
C SER A 140 -9.48 -13.09 -4.92
N GLU A 141 -9.37 -13.21 -6.23
CA GLU A 141 -9.52 -14.48 -6.97
C GLU A 141 -8.28 -15.38 -6.81
N LYS A 142 -7.14 -14.79 -6.43
CA LYS A 142 -5.88 -15.51 -6.17
C LYS A 142 -5.82 -16.03 -4.74
N LYS A 143 -4.94 -17.00 -4.52
CA LYS A 143 -4.62 -17.42 -3.16
C LYS A 143 -3.75 -16.36 -2.50
N VAL A 144 -4.29 -15.63 -1.52
CA VAL A 144 -3.57 -14.61 -0.77
C VAL A 144 -3.28 -15.09 0.65
N ILE A 145 -2.01 -15.03 1.05
CA ILE A 145 -1.53 -15.39 2.38
C ILE A 145 -0.97 -14.12 3.04
N VAL A 146 -1.56 -13.71 4.16
CA VAL A 146 -1.11 -12.52 4.89
C VAL A 146 -0.13 -12.92 5.98
N ILE A 147 1.09 -12.42 5.89
CA ILE A 147 2.09 -12.52 6.96
C ILE A 147 1.90 -11.32 7.88
N PRO A 148 1.42 -11.49 9.13
CA PRO A 148 0.93 -10.38 9.96
C PRO A 148 2.08 -9.54 10.56
N THR A 149 2.95 -9.02 9.70
CA THR A 149 4.04 -8.14 10.07
C THR A 149 3.49 -6.79 10.55
N ALA A 150 3.85 -6.38 11.75
CA ALA A 150 3.40 -5.13 12.36
C ALA A 150 4.39 -3.98 12.16
N THR A 151 5.60 -4.28 11.68
CA THR A 151 6.68 -3.32 11.47
C THR A 151 7.53 -3.68 10.26
N VAL A 152 8.16 -2.68 9.65
CA VAL A 152 9.06 -2.88 8.50
C VAL A 152 10.21 -3.85 8.79
N PRO A 153 10.91 -3.79 9.93
CA PRO A 153 11.95 -4.77 10.25
C PRO A 153 11.44 -6.22 10.31
N GLN A 154 10.20 -6.44 10.77
CA GLN A 154 9.57 -7.76 10.72
C GLN A 154 9.35 -8.23 9.27
N GLY A 155 8.90 -7.32 8.40
CA GLY A 155 8.73 -7.64 6.98
C GLY A 155 10.03 -7.97 6.27
N ILE A 156 11.09 -7.21 6.53
CA ILE A 156 12.42 -7.48 5.99
C ILE A 156 12.92 -8.86 6.45
N SER A 157 12.80 -9.16 7.76
CA SER A 157 13.19 -10.46 8.30
C SER A 157 12.39 -11.61 7.69
N ALA A 158 11.09 -11.42 7.48
CA ALA A 158 10.24 -12.40 6.83
C ALA A 158 10.67 -12.66 5.39
N MET A 159 10.95 -11.62 4.60
CA MET A 159 11.44 -11.77 3.22
C MET A 159 12.80 -12.48 3.15
N MET A 160 13.71 -12.18 4.06
CA MET A 160 15.02 -12.84 4.13
C MET A 160 14.95 -14.34 4.50
N ALA A 161 13.84 -14.79 5.07
CA ALA A 161 13.63 -16.19 5.43
C ALA A 161 13.02 -17.04 4.30
N VAL A 162 12.70 -16.42 3.17
CA VAL A 162 12.17 -17.13 2.00
C VAL A 162 13.31 -17.90 1.34
N ASP A 163 13.14 -19.21 1.22
CA ASP A 163 14.02 -20.04 0.41
C ASP A 163 13.54 -19.99 -1.05
N PRO A 164 14.37 -19.54 -2.00
CA PRO A 164 13.98 -19.45 -3.41
C PRO A 164 13.64 -20.80 -4.05
N ASP A 165 14.15 -21.89 -3.51
CA ASP A 165 13.95 -23.25 -4.01
C ASP A 165 12.73 -23.96 -3.35
N GLU A 166 12.09 -23.31 -2.37
CA GLU A 166 10.92 -23.88 -1.70
C GLU A 166 9.68 -23.81 -2.59
N THR A 167 8.96 -24.90 -2.67
CA THR A 167 7.76 -25.05 -3.51
C THR A 167 6.46 -25.21 -2.72
N ASP A 168 6.56 -25.31 -1.39
CA ASP A 168 5.39 -25.42 -0.51
C ASP A 168 5.05 -24.07 0.12
N ALA A 169 3.89 -23.51 -0.25
CA ALA A 169 3.39 -22.27 0.31
C ALA A 169 3.27 -22.30 1.84
N ALA A 170 2.95 -23.45 2.44
CA ALA A 170 2.83 -23.57 3.89
C ALA A 170 4.20 -23.52 4.57
N ALA A 171 5.22 -24.09 3.97
CA ALA A 171 6.60 -24.01 4.47
C ALA A 171 7.12 -22.57 4.42
N ILE A 172 6.87 -21.86 3.30
CA ILE A 172 7.21 -20.43 3.15
C ILE A 172 6.48 -19.58 4.19
N GLU A 173 5.17 -19.78 4.36
CA GLU A 173 4.38 -19.06 5.37
C GLU A 173 4.92 -19.27 6.78
N GLN A 174 5.25 -20.52 7.13
CA GLN A 174 5.81 -20.86 8.44
C GLN A 174 7.17 -20.21 8.67
N ALA A 175 8.07 -20.24 7.68
CA ALA A 175 9.39 -19.64 7.76
C ALA A 175 9.28 -18.10 7.93
N MET A 176 8.45 -17.46 7.14
CA MET A 176 8.22 -16.02 7.20
C MET A 176 7.64 -15.58 8.54
N ASN A 177 6.64 -16.31 9.05
CA ASN A 177 6.01 -16.03 10.35
C ASN A 177 7.01 -16.25 11.52
N ALA A 178 7.81 -17.29 11.47
CA ALA A 178 8.84 -17.55 12.48
C ALA A 178 9.89 -16.43 12.51
N ALA A 179 10.37 -16.00 11.34
CA ALA A 179 11.35 -14.92 11.22
C ALA A 179 10.77 -13.57 11.67
N ALA A 180 9.54 -13.24 11.29
CA ALA A 180 8.88 -12.02 11.74
C ALA A 180 8.69 -12.00 13.27
N SER A 181 8.32 -13.13 13.86
CA SER A 181 8.08 -13.25 15.30
C SER A 181 9.37 -13.15 16.12
N ALA A 182 10.53 -13.48 15.55
CA ALA A 182 11.82 -13.37 16.20
C ALA A 182 12.31 -11.91 16.32
N VAL A 183 11.70 -10.97 15.58
CA VAL A 183 12.10 -9.56 15.57
C VAL A 183 11.33 -8.77 16.62
N THR A 184 12.06 -8.18 17.58
CA THR A 184 11.52 -7.21 18.52
C THR A 184 11.84 -5.80 18.02
N THR A 185 10.80 -4.98 17.86
CA THR A 185 10.93 -3.60 17.40
C THR A 185 10.51 -2.61 18.48
N ALA A 186 11.27 -1.53 18.62
CA ALA A 186 10.91 -0.38 19.43
C ALA A 186 10.83 0.85 18.54
N GLN A 187 9.82 1.66 18.74
CA GLN A 187 9.64 2.93 18.04
C GLN A 187 9.72 4.06 19.06
N ILE A 188 10.62 5.01 18.82
CA ILE A 188 10.76 6.22 19.61
C ILE A 188 10.09 7.34 18.81
N THR A 189 9.10 8.00 19.40
CA THR A 189 8.34 9.13 18.82
C THR A 189 8.54 10.38 19.66
#